data_57e80bf06c1a93f363916ce48ea96c94
#
_entry.id   57e80bf06c1a93f363916ce48ea96c94
#
_cell.length_a   1.000
_cell.length_b   1.000
_cell.length_c   1.000
_cell.angle_alpha   90.00
_cell.angle_beta   90.00
_cell.angle_gamma   90.00
#
_symmetry.space_group_name_H-M   'P 1'
#
loop_
_entity.id
_entity.type
_entity.pdbx_description
1 polymer ?
#
loop_
_entity_poly.entity_id
_entity_poly.type
_entity_poly.pdbx_seq_one_letter_code
_entity_poly.pdbx_strand_id
1 'polypeptide(L)'
;AIGHLENFSSDDAILGALAKGGLGDAFMQLNQPGDALGFYESAIAHNNNEYTTPKFLYKAGVTAIELGQSEKALQYFERIKNDFSDSDEASTIDAFIGMAKSGN
;
A
#
# COMPACT_ATOMS: atom_id res chain seq x y z
N ALA A 1 -4.67 -10.31 -28.80
CA ALA A 1 -4.78 -10.65 -28.00
C ALA A 1 -4.25 -11.20 -26.68
N ILE A 2 -3.73 -12.39 -26.70
CA ILE A 2 -3.30 -12.95 -25.44
C ILE A 2 -2.17 -12.16 -24.79
N GLY A 3 -1.29 -11.60 -25.63
CA GLY A 3 -0.13 -10.86 -25.12
C GLY A 3 -0.48 -9.73 -24.19
N HIS A 4 -1.62 -9.09 -24.37
CA HIS A 4 -1.93 -8.03 -23.48
C HIS A 4 -2.60 -8.45 -22.18
N LEU A 5 -2.98 -9.67 -22.06
CA LEU A 5 -3.42 -10.17 -20.76
C LEU A 5 -2.28 -10.18 -19.76
N GLU A 6 -1.06 -10.24 -20.25
CA GLU A 6 0.11 -10.19 -19.38
C GLU A 6 0.27 -8.83 -18.71
N ASN A 7 -0.29 -7.79 -19.32
CA ASN A 7 -0.19 -6.43 -18.79
C ASN A 7 -1.40 -6.04 -17.96
N PHE A 8 -2.39 -6.92 -17.88
CA PHE A 8 -3.58 -6.66 -17.08
C PHE A 8 -3.53 -7.52 -15.83
N SER A 9 -3.91 -6.91 -14.74
CA SER A 9 -4.16 -7.68 -13.55
C SER A 9 -5.50 -8.37 -13.74
N SER A 10 -5.52 -9.67 -13.52
CA SER A 10 -6.76 -10.41 -13.60
C SER A 10 -7.66 -10.04 -12.42
N ASP A 11 -8.96 -10.25 -12.58
CA ASP A 11 -9.89 -10.01 -11.48
C ASP A 11 -9.55 -10.86 -10.27
N ASP A 12 -9.11 -12.10 -10.48
CA ASP A 12 -8.72 -12.98 -9.38
C ASP A 12 -7.51 -12.43 -8.63
N ALA A 13 -6.53 -11.88 -9.34
CA ALA A 13 -5.34 -11.30 -8.72
C ALA A 13 -5.70 -10.06 -7.92
N ILE A 14 -6.60 -9.22 -8.46
CA ILE A 14 -7.06 -8.02 -7.75
C ILE A 14 -7.85 -8.43 -6.51
N LEU A 15 -8.75 -9.40 -6.62
CA LEU A 15 -9.51 -9.89 -5.49
C LEU A 15 -8.60 -10.49 -4.43
N GLY A 16 -7.54 -11.20 -4.85
CA GLY A 16 -6.56 -11.73 -3.90
C GLY A 16 -5.84 -10.64 -3.13
N ALA A 17 -5.45 -9.57 -3.82
CA ALA A 17 -4.83 -8.44 -3.15
C ALA A 17 -5.81 -7.77 -2.19
N LEU A 18 -7.06 -7.59 -2.61
CA LEU A 18 -8.08 -7.00 -1.74
C LEU A 18 -8.33 -7.86 -0.49
N ALA A 19 -8.34 -9.18 -0.65
CA ALA A 19 -8.54 -10.07 0.49
C ALA A 19 -7.40 -9.94 1.51
N LYS A 20 -6.16 -9.89 1.02
CA LYS A 20 -5.00 -9.73 1.91
C LYS A 20 -5.02 -8.37 2.59
N GLY A 21 -5.32 -7.32 1.85
CA GLY A 21 -5.42 -5.98 2.41
C GLY A 21 -6.57 -5.87 3.40
N GLY A 22 -7.68 -6.57 3.14
CA GLY A 22 -8.81 -6.63 4.05
C GLY A 22 -8.43 -7.26 5.39
N LEU A 23 -7.56 -8.28 5.35
CA LEU A 23 -7.01 -8.84 6.60
C LEU A 23 -6.19 -7.79 7.35
N GLY A 24 -5.42 -6.99 6.61
CA GLY A 24 -4.70 -5.87 7.22
C GLY A 24 -5.65 -4.93 7.94
N ASP A 25 -6.75 -4.54 7.28
CA ASP A 25 -7.74 -3.66 7.88
C ASP A 25 -8.33 -4.29 9.16
N ALA A 26 -8.61 -5.59 9.12
CA ALA A 26 -9.16 -6.29 10.28
C ALA A 26 -8.19 -6.27 11.46
N PHE A 27 -6.90 -6.50 11.20
CA PHE A 27 -5.90 -6.46 12.27
C PHE A 27 -5.67 -5.05 12.79
N MET A 28 -5.83 -4.02 11.95
CA MET A 28 -5.81 -2.64 12.45
C MET A 28 -6.96 -2.41 13.44
N GLN A 29 -8.16 -2.92 13.13
CA GLN A 29 -9.30 -2.79 14.03
C GLN A 29 -9.08 -3.54 15.33
N LEU A 30 -8.30 -4.61 15.30
CA LEU A 30 -7.93 -5.36 16.48
C LEU A 30 -6.77 -4.72 17.25
N ASN A 31 -6.32 -3.56 16.80
CA ASN A 31 -5.20 -2.83 17.39
C ASN A 31 -3.91 -3.66 17.35
N GLN A 32 -3.69 -4.32 16.21
CA GLN A 32 -2.49 -5.12 15.95
C GLN A 32 -1.80 -4.62 14.69
N PRO A 33 -1.18 -3.42 14.76
CA PRO A 33 -0.60 -2.80 13.57
C PRO A 33 0.58 -3.57 12.98
N GLY A 34 1.34 -4.30 13.81
CA GLY A 34 2.44 -5.12 13.30
C GLY A 34 1.95 -6.21 12.36
N ASP A 35 0.88 -6.89 12.74
CA ASP A 35 0.29 -7.92 11.88
C ASP A 35 -0.36 -7.29 10.66
N ALA A 36 -1.04 -6.16 10.86
CA ALA A 36 -1.69 -5.44 9.76
C ALA A 36 -0.67 -5.06 8.68
N LEU A 37 0.49 -4.54 9.09
CA LEU A 37 1.52 -4.16 8.13
C LEU A 37 1.93 -5.34 7.26
N GLY A 38 2.11 -6.52 7.86
CA GLY A 38 2.46 -7.73 7.13
C GLY A 38 1.42 -8.07 6.07
N PHE A 39 0.14 -7.94 6.39
CA PHE A 39 -0.92 -8.21 5.43
C PHE A 39 -0.98 -7.16 4.32
N TYR A 40 -0.78 -5.89 4.65
CA TYR A 40 -0.71 -4.86 3.61
C TYR A 40 0.48 -5.11 2.67
N GLU A 41 1.62 -5.49 3.22
CA GLU A 41 2.77 -5.81 2.39
C GLU A 41 2.51 -7.03 1.52
N SER A 42 1.82 -8.02 2.04
CA SER A 42 1.42 -9.18 1.25
C SER A 42 0.48 -8.80 0.11
N ALA A 43 -0.44 -7.88 0.37
CA ALA A 43 -1.35 -7.40 -0.66
C ALA A 43 -0.60 -6.71 -1.79
N ILE A 44 0.38 -5.89 -1.43
CA ILE A 44 1.21 -5.18 -2.43
C ILE A 44 2.01 -6.18 -3.26
N ALA A 45 2.60 -7.17 -2.60
CA ALA A 45 3.42 -8.16 -3.27
C ALA A 45 2.62 -9.13 -4.12
N HIS A 46 1.35 -9.36 -3.76
CA HIS A 46 0.50 -10.32 -4.46
C HIS A 46 0.23 -9.90 -5.90
N ASN A 47 -0.02 -8.61 -6.12
CA ASN A 47 -0.28 -8.13 -7.46
C ASN A 47 -0.05 -6.62 -7.53
N ASN A 48 0.80 -6.21 -8.46
CA ASN A 48 1.09 -4.80 -8.68
C ASN A 48 0.11 -4.26 -9.73
N ASN A 49 -0.83 -3.43 -9.30
CA ASN A 49 -1.85 -2.87 -10.18
C ASN A 49 -2.28 -1.49 -9.67
N GLU A 50 -2.88 -0.72 -10.56
CA GLU A 50 -3.27 0.66 -10.23
C GLU A 50 -4.48 0.74 -9.31
N TYR A 51 -5.20 -0.34 -9.10
CA TYR A 51 -6.41 -0.34 -8.27
C TYR A 51 -6.12 -0.60 -6.81
N THR A 52 -5.23 -1.53 -6.52
CA THR A 52 -4.97 -1.93 -5.14
C THR A 52 -3.62 -1.46 -4.61
N THR A 53 -2.60 -1.39 -5.45
CA THR A 53 -1.24 -1.10 -4.98
C THR A 53 -1.12 0.26 -4.31
N PRO A 54 -1.58 1.38 -4.92
CA PRO A 54 -1.45 2.67 -4.23
C PRO A 54 -2.25 2.73 -2.92
N LYS A 55 -3.43 2.08 -2.89
CA LYS A 55 -4.23 2.03 -1.68
C LYS A 55 -3.46 1.36 -0.54
N PHE A 56 -2.87 0.20 -0.81
CA PHE A 56 -2.20 -0.55 0.24
C PHE A 56 -0.81 0.00 0.56
N LEU A 57 -0.16 0.65 -0.40
CA LEU A 57 1.05 1.42 -0.11
C LEU A 57 0.76 2.52 0.90
N TYR A 58 -0.34 3.24 0.71
CA TYR A 58 -0.75 4.28 1.63
C TYR A 58 -1.00 3.69 3.02
N LYS A 59 -1.79 2.64 3.09
CA LYS A 59 -2.13 2.00 4.38
C LYS A 59 -0.89 1.42 5.05
N ALA A 60 -0.02 0.78 4.28
CA ALA A 60 1.23 0.26 4.83
C ALA A 60 2.12 1.39 5.35
N GLY A 61 2.19 2.50 4.63
CA GLY A 61 3.00 3.64 5.05
C GLY A 61 2.50 4.25 6.36
N VAL A 62 1.18 4.47 6.47
CA VAL A 62 0.59 5.02 7.68
C VAL A 62 0.80 4.07 8.85
N THR A 63 0.63 2.77 8.62
CA THR A 63 0.84 1.76 9.65
C THR A 63 2.31 1.73 10.09
N ALA A 64 3.22 1.86 9.13
CA ALA A 64 4.66 1.91 9.44
C ALA A 64 5.01 3.11 10.31
N ILE A 65 4.41 4.28 10.05
CA ILE A 65 4.60 5.44 10.92
C ILE A 65 4.17 5.12 12.34
N GLU A 66 3.01 4.50 12.49
CA GLU A 66 2.48 4.14 13.80
C GLU A 66 3.42 3.19 14.54
N LEU A 67 4.11 2.34 13.81
CA LEU A 67 5.08 1.40 14.38
C LEU A 67 6.47 1.99 14.59
N GLY A 68 6.66 3.26 14.25
CA GLY A 68 7.97 3.90 14.37
C GLY A 68 8.93 3.55 13.25
N GLN A 69 8.44 3.02 12.14
CA GLN A 69 9.26 2.60 11.01
C GLN A 69 9.19 3.65 9.90
N SER A 70 9.73 4.83 10.20
CA SER A 70 9.60 6.00 9.32
C SER A 70 10.26 5.81 7.96
N GLU A 71 11.40 5.12 7.91
CA GLU A 71 12.07 4.88 6.63
C GLU A 71 11.24 4.00 5.70
N LYS A 72 10.62 2.97 6.26
CA LYS A 72 9.75 2.09 5.49
C LYS A 72 8.53 2.88 4.98
N ALA A 73 7.96 3.71 5.85
CA ALA A 73 6.84 4.56 5.45
C ALA A 73 7.22 5.47 4.30
N LEU A 74 8.40 6.08 4.38
CA LEU A 74 8.88 6.98 3.33
C LEU A 74 9.01 6.23 2.00
N GLN A 75 9.56 5.03 2.02
CA GLN A 75 9.68 4.22 0.80
C GLN A 75 8.32 3.96 0.16
N TYR A 76 7.32 3.63 0.96
CA TYR A 76 5.99 3.36 0.43
C TYR A 76 5.34 4.61 -0.14
N PHE A 77 5.46 5.73 0.56
CA PHE A 77 4.88 6.99 0.08
C PHE A 77 5.58 7.48 -1.18
N GLU A 78 6.89 7.36 -1.26
CA GLU A 78 7.63 7.76 -2.45
C GLU A 78 7.26 6.88 -3.65
N ARG A 79 6.99 5.62 -3.42
CA ARG A 79 6.55 4.74 -4.50
C ARG A 79 5.19 5.18 -5.06
N ILE A 80 4.28 5.63 -4.18
CA ILE A 80 3.00 6.18 -4.65
C ILE A 80 3.27 7.39 -5.54
N LYS A 81 4.12 8.29 -5.10
CA LYS A 81 4.42 9.52 -5.84
C LYS A 81 5.06 9.23 -7.19
N ASN A 82 5.97 8.27 -7.24
CA ASN A 82 6.75 7.99 -8.45
C ASN A 82 6.04 7.05 -9.43
N ASP A 83 5.39 6.02 -8.92
CA ASP A 83 4.83 4.96 -9.76
C ASP A 83 3.32 5.09 -9.97
N PHE A 84 2.64 5.82 -9.09
CA PHE A 84 1.18 5.94 -9.13
C PHE A 84 0.76 7.40 -8.98
N SER A 85 1.41 8.27 -9.75
CA SER A 85 1.21 9.71 -9.66
C SER A 85 -0.21 10.15 -10.00
N ASP A 86 -0.95 9.34 -10.75
CA ASP A 86 -2.33 9.65 -11.12
C ASP A 86 -3.36 9.11 -10.13
N SER A 87 -2.91 8.43 -9.09
CA SER A 87 -3.83 7.85 -8.10
C SER A 87 -4.38 8.92 -7.16
N ASP A 88 -5.52 8.62 -6.54
CA ASP A 88 -6.10 9.51 -5.53
C ASP A 88 -5.14 9.67 -4.36
N GLU A 89 -4.45 8.59 -4.00
CA GLU A 89 -3.49 8.62 -2.89
C GLU A 89 -2.36 9.60 -3.17
N ALA A 90 -1.92 9.71 -4.41
CA ALA A 90 -0.82 10.62 -4.76
C ALA A 90 -1.17 12.08 -4.54
N SER A 91 -2.46 12.43 -4.58
CA SER A 91 -2.89 13.82 -4.46
C SER A 91 -2.53 14.46 -3.11
N THR A 92 -2.38 13.65 -2.07
CA THR A 92 -2.05 14.14 -0.72
C THR A 92 -0.74 13.58 -0.20
N ILE A 93 0.01 12.87 -1.03
CA ILE A 93 1.13 12.07 -0.53
C ILE A 93 2.28 12.93 0.00
N ASP A 94 2.45 14.16 -0.49
CA ASP A 94 3.55 15.01 -0.01
C ASP A 94 3.39 15.32 1.48
N ALA A 95 2.16 15.48 1.97
CA ALA A 95 1.93 15.68 3.39
C ALA A 95 2.39 14.47 4.20
N PHE A 96 2.11 13.27 3.70
CA PHE A 96 2.51 12.04 4.38
C PHE A 96 4.01 11.81 4.31
N ILE A 97 4.64 12.18 3.20
CA ILE A 97 6.09 12.15 3.10
C ILE A 97 6.71 13.06 4.15
N GLY A 98 6.13 14.25 4.31
CA GLY A 98 6.59 15.17 5.36
C GLY A 98 6.45 14.58 6.75
N MET A 99 5.33 13.89 7.03
CA MET A 99 5.13 13.21 8.31
C MET A 99 6.19 12.14 8.55
N ALA A 100 6.50 11.34 7.54
CA ALA A 100 7.50 10.29 7.66
C ALA A 100 8.88 10.87 7.95
N LYS A 101 9.22 11.97 7.30
CA LYS A 101 10.52 12.60 7.49
C LYS A 101 10.65 13.23 8.88
N SER A 102 9.58 13.80 9.41
CA SER A 102 9.62 14.47 10.70
C SER A 102 9.42 13.51 11.87
N GLY A 103 8.99 12.29 11.58
CA GLY A 103 8.71 11.28 12.60
C GLY A 103 9.94 10.66 13.22
N ASN A 104 11.11 11.04 12.77
CA ASN A 104 12.34 10.54 13.35
C ASN A 104 12.73 11.40 14.54
#